data_6312a1c881dfeaf8169baeb6a2178cbe
#
_entry.id   6312a1c881dfeaf8169baeb6a2178cbe
#
_cell.length_a   1.000
_cell.length_b   1.000
_cell.length_c   1.000
_cell.angle_alpha   90.00
_cell.angle_beta   90.00
_cell.angle_gamma   90.00
#
_symmetry.space_group_name_H-M   'P 1'
#
loop_
_entity.id
_entity.type
_entity.pdbx_description
1 polymer ?
#
loop_
_entity_poly.entity_id
_entity_poly.type
_entity_poly.pdbx_seq_one_letter_code
_entity_poly.pdbx_strand_id
1 'polypeptide(L)'
;MHYAGAFRFACAYMSGHFADPVLLENLQRTLTAMPPVAAMGIRIAGYDNGVLRMQAPLDVNINDKGNAFGGSLASVMTLSGWALVSMRLGLAGQQAEVYVADSNIRYRAPVYGDLLATARLAPDQDWDEFLTTFSKRGRARVTVRAAIEGGAAEFEGRFVALGKG
;
A
#
# COMPACT_ATOMS: atom_id res chain seq x y z
N MET A 1 7.30 39.40 45.09
CA MET A 1 6.02 39.35 44.35
C MET A 1 6.17 38.46 43.17
N HIS A 2 5.40 37.39 43.18
CA HIS A 2 5.41 36.26 42.19
C HIS A 2 4.64 36.65 40.94
N TYR A 3 5.15 36.29 39.78
CA TYR A 3 4.30 35.95 38.64
C TYR A 3 4.92 34.76 37.85
N ALA A 4 4.32 33.63 38.07
CA ALA A 4 4.52 32.43 37.25
C ALA A 4 3.67 32.58 36.00
N GLY A 5 4.29 32.70 34.84
CA GLY A 5 3.66 32.63 33.52
C GLY A 5 3.76 31.20 32.96
N ALA A 6 2.66 30.46 33.06
CA ALA A 6 2.57 29.14 32.47
C ALA A 6 2.53 29.24 30.93
N PHE A 7 3.60 28.86 30.28
CA PHE A 7 3.60 28.61 28.83
C PHE A 7 2.83 27.30 28.55
N ARG A 8 1.58 27.42 28.16
CA ARG A 8 0.83 26.33 27.54
C ARG A 8 1.38 26.15 26.11
N PHE A 9 2.22 25.16 25.93
CA PHE A 9 2.49 24.62 24.58
C PHE A 9 1.21 24.02 24.04
N ALA A 10 0.56 24.74 23.14
CA ALA A 10 -0.44 24.18 22.27
C ALA A 10 0.29 23.23 21.32
N CYS A 11 0.21 21.94 21.61
CA CYS A 11 0.63 20.90 20.67
C CYS A 11 -0.32 20.96 19.47
N ALA A 12 0.09 21.67 18.42
CA ALA A 12 -0.58 21.62 17.14
C ALA A 12 -0.45 20.18 16.64
N TYR A 13 -1.56 19.46 16.64
CA TYR A 13 -1.69 18.15 16.04
C TYR A 13 -1.44 18.29 14.53
N MET A 14 -0.18 18.19 14.12
CA MET A 14 0.18 17.98 12.74
C MET A 14 -0.19 16.54 12.41
N SER A 15 -1.33 16.36 11.77
CA SER A 15 -1.80 15.08 11.23
C SER A 15 -0.98 14.65 10.00
N GLY A 16 0.33 14.54 10.16
CA GLY A 16 1.17 13.77 9.27
C GLY A 16 0.93 12.30 9.60
N HIS A 17 0.35 11.54 8.68
CA HIS A 17 0.19 10.09 8.83
C HIS A 17 1.57 9.44 8.69
N PHE A 18 2.35 9.48 9.77
CA PHE A 18 3.61 8.72 9.84
C PHE A 18 3.28 7.23 9.86
N ALA A 19 4.13 6.46 9.19
CA ALA A 19 4.06 5.01 9.25
C ALA A 19 4.14 4.53 10.71
N ASP A 20 3.20 3.69 11.12
CA ASP A 20 3.36 2.90 12.34
C ASP A 20 4.36 1.77 12.05
N PRO A 21 5.57 1.78 12.66
CA PRO A 21 6.60 0.77 12.36
C PRO A 21 6.14 -0.66 12.67
N VAL A 22 5.32 -0.84 13.73
CA VAL A 22 4.80 -2.16 14.11
C VAL A 22 3.81 -2.66 13.06
N LEU A 23 2.97 -1.78 12.55
CA LEU A 23 2.02 -2.13 11.50
C LEU A 23 2.72 -2.48 10.18
N LEU A 24 3.75 -1.73 9.80
CA LEU A 24 4.58 -2.04 8.63
C LEU A 24 5.27 -3.39 8.75
N GLU A 25 5.86 -3.68 9.91
CA GLU A 25 6.50 -4.96 10.18
C GLU A 25 5.51 -6.13 10.10
N ASN A 26 4.32 -5.98 10.66
CA ASN A 26 3.27 -6.99 10.59
C ASN A 26 2.80 -7.24 9.15
N LEU A 27 2.64 -6.19 8.34
CA LEU A 27 2.30 -6.31 6.92
C LEU A 27 3.43 -7.00 6.14
N GLN A 28 4.69 -6.63 6.39
CA GLN A 28 5.83 -7.29 5.77
C GLN A 28 5.91 -8.77 6.14
N ARG A 29 5.65 -9.12 7.38
CA ARG A 29 5.61 -10.53 7.83
C ARG A 29 4.50 -11.31 7.12
N THR A 30 3.32 -10.72 6.94
CA THR A 30 2.23 -11.32 6.18
C THR A 30 2.60 -11.55 4.73
N LEU A 31 3.25 -10.58 4.08
CA LEU A 31 3.74 -10.71 2.71
C LEU A 31 4.76 -11.83 2.57
N THR A 32 5.75 -11.87 3.47
CA THR A 32 6.83 -12.88 3.43
C THR A 32 6.32 -14.30 3.73
N ALA A 33 5.21 -14.44 4.46
CA ALA A 33 4.59 -15.72 4.73
C ALA A 33 3.90 -16.36 3.50
N MET A 34 3.66 -15.59 2.44
CA MET A 34 3.12 -16.10 1.17
C MET A 34 4.27 -16.63 0.29
N PRO A 35 4.35 -17.95 0.01
CA PRO A 35 5.48 -18.54 -0.73
C PRO A 35 5.80 -17.86 -2.08
N PRO A 36 4.84 -17.53 -2.94
CA PRO A 36 5.15 -16.85 -4.20
C PRO A 36 5.70 -15.43 -3.99
N VAL A 37 5.24 -14.71 -2.97
CA VAL A 37 5.72 -13.36 -2.64
C VAL A 37 7.14 -13.40 -2.08
N ALA A 38 7.43 -14.38 -1.23
CA ALA A 38 8.77 -14.63 -0.72
C ALA A 38 9.75 -14.98 -1.86
N ALA A 39 9.35 -15.83 -2.80
CA ALA A 39 10.16 -16.19 -3.95
C ALA A 39 10.48 -14.99 -4.86
N MET A 40 9.56 -14.06 -5.02
CA MET A 40 9.78 -12.81 -5.75
C MET A 40 10.62 -11.77 -5.00
N GLY A 41 10.92 -11.99 -3.71
CA GLY A 41 11.68 -11.05 -2.89
C GLY A 41 10.97 -9.71 -2.66
N ILE A 42 9.62 -9.70 -2.69
CA ILE A 42 8.83 -8.48 -2.56
C ILE A 42 8.88 -7.94 -1.13
N ARG A 43 9.16 -6.64 -0.99
CA ARG A 43 9.25 -5.96 0.30
C ARG A 43 8.62 -4.58 0.27
N ILE A 44 8.06 -4.16 1.41
CA ILE A 44 7.62 -2.79 1.63
C ILE A 44 8.87 -1.91 1.75
N ALA A 45 8.98 -0.90 0.90
CA ALA A 45 10.07 0.08 0.92
C ALA A 45 9.74 1.29 1.80
N GLY A 46 8.47 1.55 2.08
CA GLY A 46 8.03 2.60 2.97
C GLY A 46 6.57 3.01 2.77
N TYR A 47 6.07 3.76 3.75
CA TYR A 47 4.78 4.41 3.70
C TYR A 47 4.91 5.84 4.23
N ASP A 48 4.44 6.81 3.47
CA ASP A 48 4.47 8.21 3.84
C ASP A 48 3.36 8.98 3.12
N ASN A 49 2.67 9.87 3.82
CA ASN A 49 1.63 10.75 3.27
C ASN A 49 0.58 10.04 2.40
N GLY A 50 0.13 8.85 2.83
CA GLY A 50 -0.87 8.08 2.09
C GLY A 50 -0.33 7.36 0.84
N VAL A 51 0.99 7.32 0.68
CA VAL A 51 1.69 6.65 -0.42
C VAL A 51 2.46 5.45 0.10
N LEU A 52 2.19 4.27 -0.42
CA LEU A 52 2.93 3.04 -0.10
C LEU A 52 3.89 2.72 -1.24
N ARG A 53 5.14 2.44 -0.89
CA ARG A 53 6.19 2.01 -1.83
C ARG A 53 6.55 0.58 -1.57
N MET A 54 6.71 -0.17 -2.64
CA MET A 54 7.07 -1.58 -2.61
C MET A 54 8.18 -1.85 -3.63
N GLN A 55 9.07 -2.79 -3.33
CA GLN A 55 10.18 -3.14 -4.20
C GLN A 55 10.37 -4.64 -4.31
N ALA A 56 10.96 -5.08 -5.42
CA ALA A 56 11.44 -6.43 -5.64
C ALA A 56 12.70 -6.42 -6.51
N PRO A 57 13.68 -7.30 -6.27
CA PRO A 57 14.91 -7.34 -7.07
C PRO A 57 14.62 -7.89 -8.46
N LEU A 58 15.33 -7.37 -9.48
CA LEU A 58 15.16 -7.81 -10.87
C LEU A 58 15.63 -9.26 -11.07
N ASP A 59 16.71 -9.68 -10.44
CA ASP A 59 17.40 -10.95 -10.70
C ASP A 59 16.52 -12.19 -10.52
N VAL A 60 15.60 -12.18 -9.55
CA VAL A 60 14.61 -13.26 -9.33
C VAL A 60 13.27 -12.99 -10.03
N ASN A 61 13.14 -11.87 -10.71
CA ASN A 61 11.92 -11.44 -11.41
C ASN A 61 12.16 -11.19 -12.91
N ILE A 62 13.24 -11.71 -13.43
CA ILE A 62 13.67 -11.52 -14.83
C ILE A 62 12.92 -12.47 -15.77
N ASN A 63 12.63 -12.01 -16.98
CA ASN A 63 12.04 -12.82 -18.05
C ASN A 63 13.11 -13.31 -19.05
N ASP A 64 12.65 -14.01 -20.11
CA ASP A 64 13.46 -14.55 -21.20
C ASP A 64 14.19 -13.47 -22.03
N LYS A 65 13.88 -12.19 -21.85
CA LYS A 65 14.46 -11.05 -22.58
C LYS A 65 15.41 -10.21 -21.75
N GLY A 66 15.66 -10.61 -20.50
CA GLY A 66 16.57 -9.89 -19.61
C GLY A 66 15.96 -8.63 -18.97
N ASN A 67 14.63 -8.48 -18.97
CA ASN A 67 13.92 -7.42 -18.26
C ASN A 67 12.87 -8.03 -17.32
N ALA A 68 12.21 -7.18 -16.53
CA ALA A 68 11.26 -7.65 -15.54
C ALA A 68 10.10 -8.44 -16.17
N PHE A 69 9.77 -9.58 -15.57
CA PHE A 69 8.63 -10.39 -15.94
C PHE A 69 7.33 -9.62 -15.67
N GLY A 70 6.44 -9.56 -16.66
CA GLY A 70 5.16 -8.84 -16.55
C GLY A 70 4.28 -9.32 -15.40
N GLY A 71 4.31 -10.63 -15.10
CA GLY A 71 3.61 -11.18 -13.94
C GLY A 71 4.18 -10.66 -12.60
N SER A 72 5.49 -10.45 -12.50
CA SER A 72 6.11 -9.86 -11.31
C SER A 72 5.74 -8.38 -11.17
N LEU A 73 5.72 -7.62 -12.28
CA LEU A 73 5.23 -6.23 -12.27
C LEU A 73 3.78 -6.15 -11.79
N ALA A 74 2.91 -7.03 -12.29
CA ALA A 74 1.52 -7.13 -11.86
C ALA A 74 1.42 -7.44 -10.36
N SER A 75 2.21 -8.41 -9.87
CA SER A 75 2.21 -8.82 -8.47
C SER A 75 2.65 -7.70 -7.53
N VAL A 76 3.76 -7.02 -7.84
CA VAL A 76 4.28 -5.91 -7.02
C VAL A 76 3.26 -4.76 -6.95
N MET A 77 2.63 -4.39 -8.06
CA MET A 77 1.61 -3.35 -8.09
C MET A 77 0.32 -3.75 -7.35
N THR A 78 -0.15 -4.98 -7.53
CA THR A 78 -1.33 -5.49 -6.81
C THR A 78 -1.08 -5.53 -5.30
N LEU A 79 0.07 -6.04 -4.89
CA LEU A 79 0.43 -6.13 -3.47
C LEU A 79 0.69 -4.76 -2.84
N SER A 80 1.20 -3.79 -3.60
CA SER A 80 1.33 -2.42 -3.10
C SER A 80 -0.04 -1.79 -2.82
N GLY A 81 -1.03 -2.04 -3.66
CA GLY A 81 -2.41 -1.63 -3.43
C GLY A 81 -3.04 -2.34 -2.22
N TRP A 82 -2.87 -3.66 -2.14
CA TRP A 82 -3.32 -4.45 -0.99
C TRP A 82 -2.72 -3.95 0.32
N ALA A 83 -1.42 -3.72 0.35
CA ALA A 83 -0.72 -3.25 1.53
C ALA A 83 -1.15 -1.83 1.93
N LEU A 84 -1.41 -0.95 0.95
CA LEU A 84 -1.94 0.40 1.21
C LEU A 84 -3.31 0.35 1.88
N VAL A 85 -4.23 -0.46 1.38
CA VAL A 85 -5.58 -0.61 1.97
C VAL A 85 -5.48 -1.20 3.38
N SER A 86 -4.67 -2.26 3.56
CA SER A 86 -4.44 -2.89 4.86
C SER A 86 -3.80 -1.93 5.87
N MET A 87 -2.86 -1.09 5.42
CA MET A 87 -2.24 -0.04 6.23
C MET A 87 -3.28 0.98 6.70
N ARG A 88 -4.14 1.45 5.82
CA ARG A 88 -5.20 2.42 6.17
C ARG A 88 -6.20 1.87 7.17
N LEU A 89 -6.61 0.62 7.02
CA LEU A 89 -7.47 -0.07 7.98
C LEU A 89 -6.77 -0.21 9.33
N GLY A 90 -5.52 -0.65 9.35
CA GLY A 90 -4.73 -0.80 10.57
C GLY A 90 -4.53 0.51 11.32
N LEU A 91 -4.22 1.62 10.62
CA LEU A 91 -4.09 2.96 11.22
C LEU A 91 -5.42 3.46 11.83
N ALA A 92 -6.55 3.01 11.30
CA ALA A 92 -7.88 3.28 11.86
C ALA A 92 -8.29 2.28 12.97
N GLY A 93 -7.38 1.37 13.38
CA GLY A 93 -7.66 0.35 14.39
C GLY A 93 -8.67 -0.71 13.93
N GLN A 94 -8.90 -0.85 12.62
CA GLN A 94 -9.86 -1.79 12.06
C GLN A 94 -9.16 -3.05 11.56
N GLN A 95 -9.76 -4.21 11.80
CA GLN A 95 -9.27 -5.50 11.32
C GLN A 95 -10.15 -5.99 10.17
N ALA A 96 -9.54 -6.34 9.07
CA ALA A 96 -10.22 -6.83 7.89
C ALA A 96 -9.37 -7.82 7.10
N GLU A 97 -10.02 -8.65 6.32
CA GLU A 97 -9.41 -9.36 5.20
C GLU A 97 -9.58 -8.51 3.94
N VAL A 98 -8.48 -8.28 3.23
CA VAL A 98 -8.46 -7.43 2.04
C VAL A 98 -8.19 -8.30 0.81
N TYR A 99 -9.04 -8.16 -0.20
CA TYR A 99 -8.93 -8.88 -1.47
C TYR A 99 -8.96 -7.90 -2.63
N VAL A 100 -8.22 -8.21 -3.71
CA VAL A 100 -8.43 -7.55 -5.00
C VAL A 100 -9.68 -8.14 -5.66
N ALA A 101 -10.63 -7.29 -6.02
CA ALA A 101 -11.86 -7.72 -6.66
C ALA A 101 -11.74 -7.74 -8.19
N ASP A 102 -11.11 -6.72 -8.73
CA ASP A 102 -10.75 -6.60 -10.15
C ASP A 102 -9.60 -5.62 -10.33
N SER A 103 -8.92 -5.70 -11.48
CA SER A 103 -7.85 -4.77 -11.80
C SER A 103 -7.65 -4.64 -13.31
N ASN A 104 -7.09 -3.51 -13.71
CA ASN A 104 -6.62 -3.24 -15.06
C ASN A 104 -5.14 -2.86 -14.99
N ILE A 105 -4.34 -3.45 -15.87
CA ILE A 105 -2.89 -3.21 -15.95
C ILE A 105 -2.53 -2.81 -17.37
N ARG A 106 -1.68 -1.79 -17.48
CA ARG A 106 -1.09 -1.36 -18.75
C ARG A 106 0.43 -1.42 -18.63
N TYR A 107 1.05 -2.17 -19.54
CA TYR A 107 2.50 -2.26 -19.69
C TYR A 107 2.93 -1.32 -20.80
N ARG A 108 3.81 -0.37 -20.49
CA ARG A 108 4.21 0.69 -21.42
C ARG A 108 5.64 0.55 -21.90
N ALA A 109 6.54 0.06 -21.03
CA ALA A 109 7.95 -0.09 -21.33
C ALA A 109 8.57 -1.25 -20.55
N PRO A 110 9.64 -1.89 -21.08
CA PRO A 110 10.41 -2.88 -20.34
C PRO A 110 11.16 -2.23 -19.16
N VAL A 111 11.34 -3.01 -18.08
CA VAL A 111 12.05 -2.58 -16.85
C VAL A 111 13.33 -3.39 -16.73
N TYR A 112 14.48 -2.72 -16.70
CA TYR A 112 15.81 -3.33 -16.64
C TYR A 112 16.52 -3.16 -15.29
N GLY A 113 15.83 -2.67 -14.30
CA GLY A 113 16.30 -2.52 -12.91
C GLY A 113 15.33 -3.16 -11.94
N ASP A 114 15.58 -2.97 -10.65
CA ASP A 114 14.68 -3.44 -9.61
C ASP A 114 13.28 -2.86 -9.79
N LEU A 115 12.28 -3.65 -9.42
CA LEU A 115 10.89 -3.31 -9.54
C LEU A 115 10.51 -2.39 -8.38
N LEU A 116 10.21 -1.13 -8.67
CA LEU A 116 9.79 -0.12 -7.70
C LEU A 116 8.35 0.28 -8.00
N ALA A 117 7.42 -0.08 -7.14
CA ALA A 117 6.00 0.27 -7.26
C ALA A 117 5.60 1.31 -6.21
N THR A 118 4.76 2.24 -6.62
CA THR A 118 4.17 3.25 -5.75
C THR A 118 2.65 3.15 -5.85
N ALA A 119 1.97 2.96 -4.71
CA ALA A 119 0.51 2.89 -4.62
C ALA A 119 -0.07 4.08 -3.89
N ARG A 120 -1.21 4.58 -4.37
CA ARG A 120 -1.97 5.68 -3.77
C ARG A 120 -3.47 5.54 -4.04
N LEU A 121 -4.28 6.22 -3.26
CA LEU A 121 -5.72 6.28 -3.47
C LEU A 121 -6.04 6.83 -4.87
N ALA A 122 -7.04 6.28 -5.54
CA ALA A 122 -7.52 6.85 -6.79
C ALA A 122 -8.15 8.24 -6.56
N PRO A 123 -8.04 9.19 -7.51
CA PRO A 123 -8.42 10.60 -7.30
C PRO A 123 -9.89 10.83 -6.95
N ASP A 124 -10.77 9.93 -7.37
CA ASP A 124 -12.22 9.96 -7.16
C ASP A 124 -12.67 9.20 -5.91
N GLN A 125 -11.72 8.77 -5.08
CA GLN A 125 -11.97 7.98 -3.87
C GLN A 125 -11.63 8.77 -2.61
N ASP A 126 -12.27 8.40 -1.49
CA ASP A 126 -12.06 9.00 -0.18
C ASP A 126 -11.87 7.94 0.90
N TRP A 127 -10.80 8.08 1.70
CA TRP A 127 -10.50 7.15 2.78
C TRP A 127 -11.51 7.20 3.92
N ASP A 128 -12.03 8.37 4.25
CA ASP A 128 -12.97 8.53 5.36
C ASP A 128 -14.31 7.90 5.01
N GLU A 129 -14.76 8.03 3.75
CA GLU A 129 -15.94 7.34 3.25
C GLU A 129 -15.75 5.81 3.28
N PHE A 130 -14.60 5.31 2.81
CA PHE A 130 -14.27 3.89 2.84
C PHE A 130 -14.28 3.33 4.27
N LEU A 131 -13.56 3.98 5.20
CA LEU A 131 -13.44 3.54 6.59
C LEU A 131 -14.79 3.62 7.33
N THR A 132 -15.57 4.69 7.09
CA THR A 132 -16.92 4.84 7.65
C THR A 132 -17.87 3.75 7.15
N THR A 133 -17.82 3.45 5.85
CA THR A 133 -18.63 2.38 5.25
C THR A 133 -18.25 1.03 5.82
N PHE A 134 -16.94 0.76 5.92
CA PHE A 134 -16.45 -0.49 6.52
C PHE A 134 -16.90 -0.64 7.98
N SER A 135 -16.72 0.40 8.80
CA SER A 135 -17.13 0.38 10.21
C SER A 135 -18.62 0.10 10.40
N LYS A 136 -19.46 0.66 9.52
CA LYS A 136 -20.93 0.49 9.61
C LYS A 136 -21.42 -0.84 9.08
N ARG A 137 -20.79 -1.39 8.05
CA ARG A 137 -21.31 -2.54 7.27
C ARG A 137 -20.45 -3.79 7.36
N GLY A 138 -19.24 -3.72 7.98
CA GLY A 138 -18.26 -4.80 7.97
C GLY A 138 -17.73 -5.13 6.57
N ARG A 139 -18.03 -4.30 5.58
CA ARG A 139 -17.62 -4.46 4.19
C ARG A 139 -17.56 -3.12 3.47
N ALA A 140 -16.46 -2.87 2.78
CA ALA A 140 -16.31 -1.69 1.93
C ALA A 140 -15.40 -1.98 0.72
N ARG A 141 -15.46 -1.11 -0.29
CA ARG A 141 -14.63 -1.17 -1.48
C ARG A 141 -13.92 0.15 -1.68
N VAL A 142 -12.72 0.08 -2.25
CA VAL A 142 -11.91 1.26 -2.58
C VAL A 142 -11.08 0.96 -3.83
N THR A 143 -10.89 1.97 -4.67
CA THR A 143 -10.01 1.89 -5.84
C THR A 143 -8.66 2.51 -5.52
N VAL A 144 -7.60 1.80 -5.87
CA VAL A 144 -6.21 2.21 -5.69
C VAL A 144 -5.52 2.22 -7.04
N ARG A 145 -4.67 3.20 -7.27
CA ARG A 145 -3.74 3.23 -8.41
C ARG A 145 -2.34 2.90 -7.93
N ALA A 146 -1.63 2.13 -8.73
CA ALA A 146 -0.21 1.88 -8.55
C ALA A 146 0.53 2.04 -9.88
N ALA A 147 1.80 2.37 -9.79
CA ALA A 147 2.66 2.48 -10.97
C ALA A 147 4.07 2.00 -10.64
N ILE A 148 4.72 1.40 -11.64
CA ILE A 148 6.16 1.16 -11.62
C ILE A 148 6.87 2.48 -11.91
N GLU A 149 8.02 2.68 -11.27
CA GLU A 149 8.85 3.86 -11.44
C GLU A 149 9.09 4.19 -12.91
N GLY A 150 9.06 5.48 -13.26
CA GLY A 150 9.14 5.95 -14.64
C GLY A 150 7.88 5.71 -15.48
N GLY A 151 6.78 5.18 -14.89
CA GLY A 151 5.54 4.92 -15.63
C GLY A 151 5.63 3.69 -16.55
N ALA A 152 6.59 2.79 -16.34
CA ALA A 152 6.80 1.62 -17.18
C ALA A 152 5.63 0.64 -17.17
N ALA A 153 4.87 0.58 -16.07
CA ALA A 153 3.60 -0.10 -15.97
C ALA A 153 2.67 0.66 -15.02
N GLU A 154 1.38 0.59 -15.28
CA GLU A 154 0.32 1.23 -14.49
C GLU A 154 -0.75 0.22 -14.13
N PHE A 155 -1.29 0.37 -12.94
CA PHE A 155 -2.31 -0.49 -12.36
C PHE A 155 -3.43 0.37 -11.78
N GLU A 156 -4.66 -0.04 -12.01
CA GLU A 156 -5.80 0.43 -11.25
C GLU A 156 -6.56 -0.81 -10.76
N GLY A 157 -6.77 -0.92 -9.46
CA GLY A 157 -7.42 -2.06 -8.84
C GLY A 157 -8.45 -1.67 -7.81
N ARG A 158 -9.57 -2.37 -7.83
CA ARG A 158 -10.61 -2.26 -6.82
C ARG A 158 -10.41 -3.33 -5.76
N PHE A 159 -10.24 -2.89 -4.53
CA PHE A 159 -10.07 -3.75 -3.37
C PHE A 159 -11.35 -3.80 -2.55
N VAL A 160 -11.60 -4.95 -1.94
CA VAL A 160 -12.70 -5.16 -0.99
C VAL A 160 -12.12 -5.53 0.36
N ALA A 161 -12.56 -4.83 1.40
CA ALA A 161 -12.30 -5.18 2.80
C ALA A 161 -13.53 -5.89 3.37
N LEU A 162 -13.30 -7.01 4.06
CA LEU A 162 -14.30 -7.79 4.76
C LEU A 162 -13.91 -7.88 6.23
N GLY A 163 -14.82 -7.57 7.15
CA GLY A 163 -14.61 -7.73 8.58
C GLY A 163 -14.41 -9.20 8.92
N LYS A 164 -13.50 -9.47 9.85
CA LYS A 164 -13.40 -10.80 10.45
C LYS A 164 -14.63 -11.02 11.31
N GLY A 165 -15.44 -12.02 10.97
CA GLY A 165 -16.58 -12.46 11.77
C GLY A 165 -16.16 -13.03 13.12
#